data_2fc424d4ce44a96ce387f04833909476
#
_entry.id   2fc424d4ce44a96ce387f04833909476
#
_cell.length_a   1.000
_cell.length_b   1.000
_cell.length_c   1.000
_cell.angle_alpha   90.00
_cell.angle_beta   90.00
_cell.angle_gamma   90.00
#
_symmetry.space_group_name_H-M   'P 1'
#
loop_
_entity.id
_entity.type
_entity.pdbx_description
1 polymer ?
#
loop_
_entity_poly.entity_id
_entity_poly.type
_entity_poly.pdbx_seq_one_letter_code
_entity_poly.pdbx_strand_id
1 'polypeptide(L)'
;AQKIRVYDLFEDGVIDLGEHARHAWGPNLEPPGRIPPPRLYKDNERQTLARWPNHNVASPYMLYKHYTSEPRPLRGYEIKVQSILDKTSILGELTLEKVIDPGDVFKNVKDGRGGTFQVAFDRMKYWHDVENIWLDGVLSSTWEWTYNRIESVDLDKRHITLAYPELSGICQGDSIRLPHFYFENIPEEIDQIGEYWIDRKDGLIYFLGDKDLSGLMLTTLETPMIELKNTSNITFEDLNFSFGRNHGIVINK
;
A
#
# COMPACT_ATOMS: atom_id res chain seq x y z
N ALA A 1 -29.09 1.23 -7.15
CA ALA A 1 -28.01 2.06 -6.70
C ALA A 1 -27.08 1.22 -5.84
N GLN A 2 -25.81 1.24 -6.14
CA GLN A 2 -24.77 0.65 -5.30
C GLN A 2 -24.76 1.40 -3.96
N LYS A 3 -24.62 0.67 -2.87
CA LYS A 3 -24.59 1.25 -1.52
C LYS A 3 -23.37 0.70 -0.80
N ILE A 4 -22.68 1.55 -0.08
CA ILE A 4 -21.70 1.12 0.91
C ILE A 4 -22.43 0.30 1.97
N ARG A 5 -21.90 -0.88 2.27
CA ARG A 5 -22.33 -1.76 3.34
C ARG A 5 -21.43 -1.54 4.54
N VAL A 6 -22.02 -1.62 5.72
CA VAL A 6 -21.27 -1.47 6.99
C VAL A 6 -21.52 -2.70 7.84
N TYR A 7 -20.45 -3.25 8.40
CA TYR A 7 -20.48 -4.37 9.33
C TYR A 7 -19.72 -4.03 10.59
N ASP A 8 -20.23 -4.50 11.72
CA ASP A 8 -19.57 -4.38 13.00
C ASP A 8 -18.68 -5.62 13.24
N LEU A 9 -17.38 -5.42 13.19
CA LEU A 9 -16.39 -6.47 13.39
C LEU A 9 -16.26 -6.85 14.87
N PHE A 10 -16.53 -5.90 15.78
CA PHE A 10 -16.47 -6.16 17.22
C PHE A 10 -17.63 -7.04 17.67
N GLU A 11 -18.84 -6.85 17.10
CA GLU A 11 -19.97 -7.74 17.35
C GLU A 11 -19.68 -9.18 16.89
N ASP A 12 -18.90 -9.35 15.81
CA ASP A 12 -18.47 -10.66 15.31
C ASP A 12 -17.23 -11.22 16.03
N GLY A 13 -16.74 -10.53 17.06
CA GLY A 13 -15.61 -10.97 17.90
C GLY A 13 -14.23 -10.70 17.28
N VAL A 14 -14.14 -9.94 16.21
CA VAL A 14 -12.86 -9.52 15.61
C VAL A 14 -12.36 -8.27 16.31
N ILE A 15 -11.65 -8.44 17.41
CA ILE A 15 -11.20 -7.34 18.28
C ILE A 15 -9.83 -6.77 17.90
N ASP A 16 -8.96 -7.57 17.27
CA ASP A 16 -7.66 -7.11 16.80
C ASP A 16 -7.73 -6.77 15.30
N LEU A 17 -7.73 -5.48 15.02
CA LEU A 17 -7.76 -4.95 13.65
C LEU A 17 -6.36 -4.66 13.10
N GLY A 18 -5.31 -5.03 13.83
CA GLY A 18 -3.91 -4.84 13.42
C GLY A 18 -3.53 -3.39 13.18
N GLU A 19 -2.33 -3.22 12.69
CA GLU A 19 -1.80 -1.89 12.41
C GLU A 19 -1.16 -1.82 11.01
N HIS A 20 -1.42 -0.74 10.30
CA HIS A 20 -0.57 -0.37 9.20
C HIS A 20 0.80 0.00 9.77
N ALA A 21 1.85 -0.45 9.14
CA ALA A 21 3.18 -0.07 9.56
C ALA A 21 4.06 0.13 8.34
N ARG A 22 5.04 0.96 8.53
CA ARG A 22 6.03 1.23 7.51
C ARG A 22 6.65 -0.06 7.01
N HIS A 23 6.70 -0.20 5.70
CA HIS A 23 7.42 -1.24 5.00
C HIS A 23 8.38 -0.58 4.01
N ALA A 24 9.63 -1.02 3.98
CA ALA A 24 10.59 -0.66 2.96
C ALA A 24 11.71 -1.69 2.92
N TRP A 25 12.46 -1.68 1.84
CA TRP A 25 13.66 -2.48 1.74
C TRP A 25 14.74 -1.99 2.71
N GLY A 26 15.36 -2.92 3.42
CA GLY A 26 16.49 -2.64 4.31
C GLY A 26 16.30 -3.12 5.75
N PRO A 27 17.38 -3.33 6.48
CA PRO A 27 17.32 -3.75 7.87
C PRO A 27 16.79 -2.62 8.78
N ASN A 28 16.01 -2.99 9.79
CA ASN A 28 15.51 -2.11 10.84
C ASN A 28 14.48 -1.04 10.40
N LEU A 29 13.88 -1.21 9.23
CA LEU A 29 12.86 -0.29 8.75
C LEU A 29 11.43 -0.76 9.08
N GLU A 30 11.26 -2.03 9.44
CA GLU A 30 9.98 -2.58 9.87
C GLU A 30 9.94 -2.81 11.38
N PRO A 31 8.84 -2.45 12.04
CA PRO A 31 8.64 -2.82 13.43
C PRO A 31 8.59 -4.35 13.58
N PRO A 32 9.36 -4.96 14.49
CA PRO A 32 9.28 -6.38 14.72
C PRO A 32 7.95 -6.78 15.36
N GLY A 33 7.45 -7.96 15.01
CA GLY A 33 6.27 -8.54 15.66
C GLY A 33 4.93 -7.91 15.27
N ARG A 34 4.91 -7.15 14.18
CA ARG A 34 3.71 -6.51 13.68
C ARG A 34 2.67 -7.52 13.18
N ILE A 35 1.43 -7.32 13.58
CA ILE A 35 0.27 -7.97 12.99
C ILE A 35 -0.32 -7.05 11.92
N PRO A 36 -0.31 -7.46 10.63
CA PRO A 36 -0.88 -6.63 9.56
C PRO A 36 -2.38 -6.43 9.74
N PRO A 37 -2.98 -5.40 9.14
CA PRO A 37 -4.42 -5.25 9.10
C PRO A 37 -5.11 -6.45 8.43
N PRO A 38 -6.36 -6.76 8.80
CA PRO A 38 -7.16 -7.74 8.10
C PRO A 38 -7.32 -7.36 6.62
N ARG A 39 -7.45 -8.37 5.78
CA ARG A 39 -7.71 -8.21 4.35
C ARG A 39 -9.07 -8.78 4.01
N LEU A 40 -9.82 -8.06 3.19
CA LEU A 40 -11.12 -8.50 2.71
C LEU A 40 -10.97 -9.26 1.37
N TYR A 41 -11.70 -10.35 1.26
CA TYR A 41 -11.83 -11.15 0.04
C TYR A 41 -13.31 -11.32 -0.29
N LYS A 42 -13.64 -11.41 -1.57
CA LYS A 42 -14.95 -11.78 -2.09
C LYS A 42 -14.74 -12.85 -3.15
N ASP A 43 -15.39 -14.01 -2.97
CA ASP A 43 -15.28 -15.14 -3.90
C ASP A 43 -13.82 -15.53 -4.23
N ASN A 44 -12.97 -15.54 -3.21
CA ASN A 44 -11.51 -15.81 -3.28
C ASN A 44 -10.67 -14.68 -3.93
N GLU A 45 -11.28 -13.59 -4.36
CA GLU A 45 -10.55 -12.45 -4.90
C GLU A 45 -10.30 -11.40 -3.82
N ARG A 46 -9.06 -10.93 -3.73
CA ARG A 46 -8.70 -9.87 -2.78
C ARG A 46 -9.39 -8.57 -3.17
N GLN A 47 -10.06 -7.97 -2.21
CA GLN A 47 -10.67 -6.66 -2.35
C GLN A 47 -9.64 -5.55 -2.13
N THR A 48 -9.96 -4.36 -2.62
CA THR A 48 -9.05 -3.22 -2.62
C THR A 48 -9.29 -2.35 -1.38
N LEU A 49 -8.25 -2.07 -0.61
CA LEU A 49 -8.34 -1.02 0.40
C LEU A 49 -8.57 0.31 -0.32
N ALA A 50 -9.56 1.09 0.16
CA ALA A 50 -9.97 2.34 -0.47
C ALA A 50 -8.75 3.23 -0.76
N ARG A 51 -8.56 3.59 -2.02
CA ARG A 51 -7.33 4.20 -2.53
C ARG A 51 -7.58 5.30 -3.54
N TRP A 52 -6.61 6.18 -3.67
CA TRP A 52 -6.57 7.16 -4.75
C TRP A 52 -5.15 7.28 -5.36
N PRO A 53 -5.02 7.30 -6.70
CA PRO A 53 -6.07 7.05 -7.70
C PRO A 53 -6.54 5.60 -7.68
N ASN A 54 -7.71 5.38 -8.25
CA ASN A 54 -8.24 4.05 -8.46
C ASN A 54 -7.31 3.17 -9.28
N HIS A 55 -7.29 1.89 -8.95
CA HIS A 55 -6.47 0.93 -9.67
C HIS A 55 -6.95 0.81 -11.12
N ASN A 56 -6.09 1.16 -12.06
CA ASN A 56 -6.32 0.88 -13.47
C ASN A 56 -5.70 -0.48 -13.82
N VAL A 57 -6.37 -1.27 -14.63
CA VAL A 57 -6.04 -2.66 -14.98
C VAL A 57 -4.67 -2.83 -15.68
N ALA A 58 -3.97 -1.74 -15.94
CA ALA A 58 -2.63 -1.79 -16.50
C ALA A 58 -1.63 -2.37 -15.49
N SER A 59 -0.91 -3.38 -15.90
CA SER A 59 0.00 -4.13 -15.04
C SER A 59 1.11 -3.27 -14.43
N PRO A 60 1.42 -3.38 -13.13
CA PRO A 60 2.56 -2.72 -12.50
C PRO A 60 3.91 -3.06 -13.16
N TYR A 61 4.00 -4.15 -13.92
CA TYR A 61 5.19 -4.48 -14.74
C TYR A 61 5.46 -3.47 -15.87
N MET A 62 4.50 -2.63 -16.20
CA MET A 62 4.69 -1.60 -17.20
C MET A 62 5.64 -0.50 -16.72
N LEU A 63 5.72 -0.26 -15.41
CA LEU A 63 6.62 0.71 -14.81
C LEU A 63 8.10 0.29 -14.91
N TYR A 64 8.38 -0.98 -14.78
CA TYR A 64 9.74 -1.51 -14.89
C TYR A 64 10.46 -1.17 -16.20
N LYS A 65 9.70 -0.94 -17.26
CA LYS A 65 10.27 -0.60 -18.56
C LYS A 65 10.92 0.78 -18.61
N HIS A 66 10.47 1.69 -17.75
CA HIS A 66 10.98 3.05 -17.69
C HIS A 66 12.27 3.19 -16.90
N TYR A 67 12.59 2.19 -16.12
CA TYR A 67 13.72 2.20 -15.23
C TYR A 67 14.98 1.55 -15.80
N THR A 68 14.87 0.88 -16.91
CA THR A 68 16.02 0.34 -17.61
C THR A 68 16.30 1.21 -18.82
N SER A 69 17.50 1.72 -18.94
CA SER A 69 17.98 2.49 -20.09
C SER A 69 17.88 1.75 -21.43
N GLU A 70 17.52 0.48 -21.41
CA GLU A 70 17.22 -0.32 -22.57
C GLU A 70 15.77 -0.74 -22.58
N PRO A 71 15.05 -0.57 -23.71
CA PRO A 71 13.69 -1.04 -23.86
C PRO A 71 13.66 -2.56 -23.88
N ARG A 72 13.55 -3.18 -22.72
CA ARG A 72 13.22 -4.60 -22.65
C ARG A 72 11.73 -4.76 -22.70
N PRO A 73 11.19 -5.47 -23.70
CA PRO A 73 9.77 -5.77 -23.74
C PRO A 73 9.44 -6.68 -22.57
N LEU A 74 8.91 -6.12 -21.49
CA LEU A 74 8.30 -6.90 -20.44
C LEU A 74 6.92 -7.32 -20.93
N ARG A 75 6.80 -8.58 -21.35
CA ARG A 75 5.53 -9.22 -21.74
C ARG A 75 4.70 -8.48 -22.81
N GLY A 76 5.35 -7.80 -23.74
CA GLY A 76 4.68 -7.17 -24.89
C GLY A 76 4.03 -5.82 -24.64
N TYR A 77 4.22 -5.22 -23.48
CA TYR A 77 3.70 -3.88 -23.19
C TYR A 77 4.70 -2.79 -23.53
N GLU A 78 4.22 -1.73 -24.16
CA GLU A 78 4.99 -0.51 -24.41
C GLU A 78 4.30 0.67 -23.74
N ILE A 79 4.96 1.27 -22.75
CA ILE A 79 4.57 2.56 -22.20
C ILE A 79 5.62 3.58 -22.59
N LYS A 80 5.17 4.73 -23.04
CA LYS A 80 6.03 5.87 -23.23
C LYS A 80 6.29 6.54 -21.87
N VAL A 81 7.55 6.89 -21.60
CA VAL A 81 7.95 7.62 -20.37
C VAL A 81 7.06 8.85 -20.15
N GLN A 82 6.67 9.54 -21.24
CA GLN A 82 5.79 10.70 -21.20
C GLN A 82 4.45 10.44 -20.51
N SER A 83 3.91 9.24 -20.62
CA SER A 83 2.62 8.90 -20.03
C SER A 83 2.66 8.67 -18.52
N ILE A 84 3.83 8.36 -17.96
CA ILE A 84 4.03 8.25 -16.51
C ILE A 84 4.26 9.62 -15.88
N LEU A 85 4.85 10.54 -16.65
CA LEU A 85 5.05 11.92 -16.22
C LEU A 85 3.77 12.76 -16.34
N ASP A 86 2.76 12.25 -17.01
CA ASP A 86 1.43 12.87 -16.96
C ASP A 86 0.89 12.76 -15.55
N LYS A 87 0.54 13.90 -15.01
CA LYS A 87 0.13 14.16 -13.62
C LYS A 87 -1.10 13.38 -13.14
N THR A 88 -1.72 12.62 -14.03
CA THR A 88 -2.79 11.68 -13.79
C THR A 88 -2.34 10.31 -14.27
N SER A 89 -2.31 9.38 -13.37
CA SER A 89 -1.80 8.05 -13.62
C SER A 89 -2.62 7.29 -14.66
N ILE A 90 -1.97 6.82 -15.68
CA ILE A 90 -2.54 5.82 -16.61
C ILE A 90 -2.68 4.45 -15.90
N LEU A 91 -1.98 4.26 -14.78
CA LEU A 91 -1.84 2.99 -14.08
C LEU A 91 -2.45 2.99 -12.68
N GLY A 92 -3.21 4.01 -12.31
CA GLY A 92 -3.65 4.17 -10.94
C GLY A 92 -2.53 4.55 -9.98
N GLU A 93 -1.49 5.25 -10.49
CA GLU A 93 -0.37 5.76 -9.71
C GLU A 93 -0.07 7.21 -10.09
N LEU A 94 0.56 7.91 -9.18
CA LEU A 94 0.89 9.33 -9.28
C LEU A 94 2.39 9.51 -9.35
N THR A 95 2.81 10.68 -9.78
CA THR A 95 4.19 11.13 -9.59
C THR A 95 4.23 12.44 -8.83
N LEU A 96 5.36 12.72 -8.19
CA LEU A 96 5.58 14.02 -7.54
C LEU A 96 5.95 15.09 -8.58
N GLU A 97 5.63 16.34 -8.24
CA GLU A 97 5.98 17.52 -9.04
C GLU A 97 7.39 18.03 -8.68
N LYS A 98 7.69 18.07 -7.39
CA LYS A 98 8.97 18.58 -6.88
C LYS A 98 9.31 17.98 -5.52
N VAL A 99 10.55 17.61 -5.32
CA VAL A 99 11.09 17.32 -3.98
C VAL A 99 11.39 18.65 -3.27
N ILE A 100 10.80 18.83 -2.10
CA ILE A 100 11.06 19.99 -1.24
C ILE A 100 12.17 19.68 -0.25
N ASP A 101 12.13 18.47 0.30
CA ASP A 101 13.10 17.94 1.25
C ASP A 101 13.17 16.42 1.06
N PRO A 102 14.33 15.85 0.75
CA PRO A 102 14.45 14.41 0.53
C PRO A 102 14.23 13.56 1.80
N GLY A 103 14.22 14.18 2.98
CA GLY A 103 14.23 13.47 4.25
C GLY A 103 15.61 12.94 4.63
N ASP A 104 15.68 12.25 5.75
CA ASP A 104 16.91 11.59 6.19
C ASP A 104 17.11 10.29 5.40
N VAL A 105 18.35 10.00 5.05
CA VAL A 105 18.72 8.79 4.32
C VAL A 105 19.46 7.81 5.23
N PHE A 106 19.31 6.51 4.98
CA PHE A 106 19.94 5.43 5.76
C PHE A 106 19.68 5.51 7.28
N LYS A 107 18.54 6.09 7.66
CA LYS A 107 18.08 6.14 9.07
C LYS A 107 16.98 5.12 9.30
N ASN A 108 16.88 4.65 10.54
CA ASN A 108 15.76 3.81 10.96
C ASN A 108 14.51 4.67 11.25
N VAL A 109 13.35 4.02 11.36
CA VAL A 109 12.05 4.72 11.59
C VAL A 109 11.98 5.49 12.92
N LYS A 110 12.86 5.21 13.88
CA LYS A 110 12.84 5.87 15.18
C LYS A 110 13.63 7.16 15.20
N ASP A 111 14.69 7.23 14.40
CA ASP A 111 15.70 8.27 14.50
C ASP A 111 15.72 9.19 13.27
N GLY A 112 14.99 8.79 12.22
CA GLY A 112 14.99 9.50 10.94
C GLY A 112 13.69 10.25 10.70
N ARG A 113 13.84 11.37 10.01
CA ARG A 113 12.75 12.26 9.59
C ARG A 113 12.32 11.92 8.16
N GLY A 114 11.00 11.87 7.94
CA GLY A 114 10.43 11.74 6.60
C GLY A 114 10.72 12.94 5.70
N GLY A 115 10.60 12.73 4.43
CA GLY A 115 10.78 13.79 3.44
C GLY A 115 9.48 14.50 3.10
N THR A 116 9.60 15.60 2.36
CA THR A 116 8.49 16.44 1.89
C THR A 116 8.57 16.62 0.37
N PHE A 117 7.46 16.45 -0.31
CA PHE A 117 7.37 16.66 -1.75
C PHE A 117 6.08 17.41 -2.12
N GLN A 118 6.10 18.05 -3.26
CA GLN A 118 4.97 18.75 -3.85
C GLN A 118 4.31 17.87 -4.90
N VAL A 119 2.98 17.94 -4.94
CA VAL A 119 2.14 17.26 -5.94
C VAL A 119 1.38 18.25 -6.80
N ALA A 120 0.96 17.81 -7.99
CA ALA A 120 0.26 18.66 -8.95
C ALA A 120 -1.25 18.79 -8.69
N PHE A 121 -1.80 17.96 -7.80
CA PHE A 121 -3.23 17.85 -7.52
C PHE A 121 -3.58 18.42 -6.14
N ASP A 122 -4.86 18.62 -5.91
CA ASP A 122 -5.42 19.13 -4.64
C ASP A 122 -6.46 18.18 -4.01
N ARG A 123 -6.44 16.90 -4.40
CA ARG A 123 -7.40 15.87 -3.93
C ARG A 123 -7.44 15.76 -2.41
N MET A 124 -6.29 15.97 -1.75
CA MET A 124 -6.13 15.89 -0.30
C MET A 124 -7.09 16.80 0.49
N LYS A 125 -7.63 17.83 -0.14
CA LYS A 125 -8.62 18.73 0.50
C LYS A 125 -9.93 18.03 0.91
N TYR A 126 -10.19 16.85 0.38
CA TYR A 126 -11.36 16.04 0.70
C TYR A 126 -11.09 14.97 1.76
N TRP A 127 -9.84 14.76 2.13
CA TRP A 127 -9.44 13.74 3.10
C TRP A 127 -9.39 14.33 4.51
N HIS A 128 -10.11 13.72 5.44
CA HIS A 128 -10.26 14.28 6.79
C HIS A 128 -9.24 13.74 7.79
N ASP A 129 -8.81 12.49 7.64
CA ASP A 129 -7.87 11.83 8.55
C ASP A 129 -6.56 11.53 7.85
N VAL A 130 -5.80 12.58 7.57
CA VAL A 130 -4.54 12.46 6.80
C VAL A 130 -3.46 11.64 7.51
N GLU A 131 -3.47 11.58 8.85
CA GLU A 131 -2.48 10.83 9.62
C GLU A 131 -2.65 9.30 9.51
N ASN A 132 -3.82 8.83 9.05
CA ASN A 132 -4.08 7.43 8.79
C ASN A 132 -3.97 7.06 7.31
N ILE A 133 -3.60 8.00 6.46
CA ILE A 133 -3.36 7.75 5.04
C ILE A 133 -1.95 7.21 4.83
N TRP A 134 -1.85 6.23 3.95
CA TRP A 134 -0.59 5.60 3.62
C TRP A 134 -0.28 5.80 2.14
N LEU A 135 0.99 6.09 1.86
CA LEU A 135 1.57 6.11 0.53
C LEU A 135 2.18 4.74 0.27
N ASP A 136 1.81 4.15 -0.85
CA ASP A 136 2.36 2.89 -1.34
C ASP A 136 3.00 3.12 -2.71
N GLY A 137 4.27 2.78 -2.88
CA GLY A 137 4.96 2.99 -4.15
C GLY A 137 6.47 3.11 -4.05
N VAL A 138 7.04 3.82 -5.01
CA VAL A 138 8.48 4.05 -5.14
C VAL A 138 8.75 5.54 -5.12
N LEU A 139 9.60 5.99 -4.22
CA LEU A 139 9.97 7.40 -4.09
C LEU A 139 11.42 7.69 -4.48
N SER A 140 12.21 6.65 -4.71
CA SER A 140 13.62 6.76 -5.08
C SER A 140 14.01 5.70 -6.10
N SER A 141 14.66 4.64 -5.67
CA SER A 141 15.13 3.57 -6.53
C SER A 141 14.03 2.55 -6.80
N THR A 142 13.97 2.04 -8.03
CA THR A 142 12.91 1.12 -8.50
C THR A 142 12.73 -0.17 -7.71
N TRP A 143 13.80 -0.60 -7.05
CA TRP A 143 13.82 -1.78 -6.20
C TRP A 143 13.45 -1.46 -4.73
N GLU A 144 13.25 -0.18 -4.42
CA GLU A 144 12.90 0.33 -3.09
C GLU A 144 11.41 0.66 -3.04
N TRP A 145 10.57 -0.38 -3.02
CA TRP A 145 9.14 -0.21 -2.80
C TRP A 145 8.90 0.15 -1.34
N THR A 146 8.11 1.19 -1.09
CA THR A 146 7.84 1.69 0.25
C THR A 146 6.35 1.75 0.55
N TYR A 147 6.03 1.55 1.82
CA TYR A 147 4.71 1.81 2.41
C TYR A 147 4.91 2.74 3.59
N ASN A 148 4.56 4.01 3.43
CA ASN A 148 4.90 5.06 4.36
C ASN A 148 3.67 5.89 4.74
N ARG A 149 3.56 6.25 6.00
CA ARG A 149 2.44 7.04 6.52
C ARG A 149 2.61 8.51 6.17
N ILE A 150 1.49 9.19 5.89
CA ILE A 150 1.46 10.64 5.78
C ILE A 150 1.51 11.25 7.19
N GLU A 151 2.41 12.17 7.42
CA GLU A 151 2.49 12.93 8.66
C GLU A 151 1.66 14.20 8.60
N SER A 152 1.77 14.92 7.49
CA SER A 152 1.03 16.16 7.30
C SER A 152 0.85 16.53 5.83
N VAL A 153 -0.15 17.38 5.57
CA VAL A 153 -0.44 17.97 4.26
C VAL A 153 -0.59 19.48 4.41
N ASP A 154 0.17 20.23 3.63
CA ASP A 154 0.00 21.68 3.44
C ASP A 154 -0.79 21.87 2.13
N LEU A 155 -2.09 22.16 2.26
CA LEU A 155 -3.00 22.28 1.12
C LEU A 155 -2.66 23.48 0.22
N ASP A 156 -2.21 24.58 0.81
CA ASP A 156 -1.90 25.80 0.05
C ASP A 156 -0.69 25.59 -0.85
N LYS A 157 0.33 24.91 -0.35
CA LYS A 157 1.54 24.59 -1.09
C LYS A 157 1.45 23.27 -1.84
N ARG A 158 0.43 22.45 -1.56
CA ARG A 158 0.30 21.08 -2.05
C ARG A 158 1.53 20.23 -1.67
N HIS A 159 2.01 20.40 -0.45
CA HIS A 159 3.10 19.62 0.08
C HIS A 159 2.57 18.44 0.90
N ILE A 160 3.19 17.30 0.72
CA ILE A 160 2.96 16.09 1.50
C ILE A 160 4.25 15.77 2.24
N THR A 161 4.16 15.61 3.55
CA THR A 161 5.28 15.20 4.40
C THR A 161 5.04 13.77 4.88
N LEU A 162 6.06 12.93 4.75
CA LEU A 162 6.04 11.54 5.20
C LEU A 162 6.44 11.44 6.67
N ALA A 163 5.87 10.48 7.38
CA ALA A 163 6.17 10.25 8.79
C ALA A 163 7.54 9.60 9.00
N TYR A 164 8.00 8.80 8.05
CA TYR A 164 9.22 8.01 8.21
C TYR A 164 10.22 8.29 7.10
N PRO A 165 11.52 8.13 7.39
CA PRO A 165 12.57 8.31 6.39
C PRO A 165 12.48 7.23 5.31
N GLU A 166 12.82 7.59 4.08
CA GLU A 166 13.07 6.64 3.00
C GLU A 166 14.56 6.21 3.02
N LEU A 167 14.84 4.96 2.66
CA LEU A 167 16.21 4.44 2.71
C LEU A 167 17.18 5.32 1.90
N SER A 168 16.80 5.66 0.69
CA SER A 168 17.57 6.50 -0.22
C SER A 168 17.06 7.95 -0.31
N GLY A 169 16.13 8.36 0.56
CA GLY A 169 15.44 9.63 0.49
C GLY A 169 14.43 9.72 -0.65
N ILE A 170 13.77 10.86 -0.78
CA ILE A 170 12.85 11.12 -1.89
C ILE A 170 13.65 11.68 -3.08
N CYS A 171 13.50 11.08 -4.26
CA CYS A 171 14.18 11.48 -5.48
C CYS A 171 13.26 12.35 -6.35
N GLN A 172 13.81 13.38 -6.99
CA GLN A 172 13.09 14.22 -7.96
C GLN A 172 12.66 13.45 -9.21
N GLY A 173 13.30 12.34 -9.47
CA GLY A 173 13.15 11.62 -10.70
C GLY A 173 14.18 12.06 -11.76
N ASP A 174 14.58 11.11 -12.54
CA ASP A 174 15.46 11.28 -13.70
C ASP A 174 15.07 10.25 -14.77
N SER A 175 15.87 10.07 -15.78
CA SER A 175 15.61 9.09 -16.86
C SER A 175 15.57 7.62 -16.39
N ILE A 176 16.03 7.35 -15.17
CA ILE A 176 16.18 6.01 -14.62
C ILE A 176 15.28 5.80 -13.40
N ARG A 177 15.05 6.88 -12.62
CA ARG A 177 14.29 6.86 -11.37
C ARG A 177 13.07 7.74 -11.50
N LEU A 178 11.89 7.13 -11.59
CA LEU A 178 10.62 7.84 -11.67
C LEU A 178 9.79 7.50 -10.43
N PRO A 179 9.68 8.42 -9.46
CA PRO A 179 8.76 8.26 -8.36
C PRO A 179 7.34 8.01 -8.85
N HIS A 180 6.73 6.96 -8.32
CA HIS A 180 5.36 6.60 -8.63
C HIS A 180 4.72 5.95 -7.41
N PHE A 181 3.52 6.38 -7.08
CA PHE A 181 2.85 5.99 -5.85
C PHE A 181 1.35 6.20 -5.94
N TYR A 182 0.64 5.67 -4.98
CA TYR A 182 -0.75 5.94 -4.71
C TYR A 182 -0.96 6.09 -3.21
N PHE A 183 -2.13 6.56 -2.84
CA PHE A 183 -2.52 6.66 -1.45
C PHE A 183 -3.61 5.67 -1.15
N GLU A 184 -3.61 5.07 0.03
CA GLU A 184 -4.62 4.14 0.47
C GLU A 184 -5.03 4.36 1.93
N ASN A 185 -6.05 3.60 2.36
CA ASN A 185 -6.70 3.73 3.65
C ASN A 185 -7.48 5.04 3.80
N ILE A 186 -8.19 5.44 2.75
CA ILE A 186 -8.92 6.70 2.65
C ILE A 186 -10.42 6.42 2.54
N PRO A 187 -11.23 6.64 3.61
CA PRO A 187 -12.67 6.34 3.56
C PRO A 187 -13.42 7.14 2.49
N GLU A 188 -12.99 8.36 2.20
CA GLU A 188 -13.61 9.22 1.19
C GLU A 188 -13.40 8.74 -0.24
N GLU A 189 -12.48 7.78 -0.44
CA GLU A 189 -12.18 7.20 -1.75
C GLU A 189 -12.84 5.83 -1.96
N ILE A 190 -13.85 5.47 -1.17
CA ILE A 190 -14.67 4.28 -1.45
C ILE A 190 -15.63 4.61 -2.60
N ASP A 191 -15.20 4.50 -3.83
CA ASP A 191 -15.98 4.89 -5.00
C ASP A 191 -16.05 3.81 -6.11
N GLN A 192 -15.31 2.71 -5.98
CA GLN A 192 -15.38 1.56 -6.88
C GLN A 192 -15.84 0.28 -6.18
N ILE A 193 -16.54 -0.59 -6.96
CA ILE A 193 -16.91 -1.92 -6.47
C ILE A 193 -15.66 -2.69 -6.06
N GLY A 194 -15.71 -3.31 -4.88
CA GLY A 194 -14.59 -4.04 -4.31
C GLY A 194 -13.70 -3.21 -3.40
N GLU A 195 -14.01 -1.94 -3.24
CA GLU A 195 -13.28 -1.12 -2.28
C GLU A 195 -13.87 -1.23 -0.87
N TYR A 196 -12.96 -1.24 0.11
CA TYR A 196 -13.30 -1.27 1.53
C TYR A 196 -12.38 -0.38 2.35
N TRP A 197 -12.88 -0.03 3.53
CA TRP A 197 -12.11 0.66 4.56
C TRP A 197 -12.52 0.14 5.94
N ILE A 198 -11.59 0.10 6.90
CA ILE A 198 -11.86 -0.35 8.27
C ILE A 198 -11.65 0.81 9.22
N ASP A 199 -12.72 1.22 9.88
CA ASP A 199 -12.65 2.08 11.05
C ASP A 199 -12.16 1.27 12.25
N ARG A 200 -10.90 1.44 12.59
CA ARG A 200 -10.28 0.70 13.70
C ARG A 200 -10.74 1.16 15.07
N LYS A 201 -11.22 2.39 15.14
CA LYS A 201 -11.70 2.96 16.40
C LYS A 201 -13.04 2.35 16.80
N ASP A 202 -13.94 2.29 15.85
CA ASP A 202 -15.31 1.85 16.09
C ASP A 202 -15.54 0.38 15.66
N GLY A 203 -14.53 -0.30 15.09
CA GLY A 203 -14.61 -1.69 14.67
C GLY A 203 -15.50 -1.92 13.45
N LEU A 204 -15.71 -0.91 12.63
CA LEU A 204 -16.61 -0.97 11.49
C LEU A 204 -15.84 -1.19 10.18
N ILE A 205 -16.33 -2.10 9.35
CA ILE A 205 -15.86 -2.24 7.97
C ILE A 205 -16.90 -1.67 7.01
N TYR A 206 -16.44 -0.80 6.14
CA TYR A 206 -17.20 -0.21 5.04
C TYR A 206 -16.78 -0.87 3.74
N PHE A 207 -17.74 -1.36 2.97
CA PHE A 207 -17.48 -2.08 1.73
C PHE A 207 -18.46 -1.65 0.63
N LEU A 208 -17.93 -1.27 -0.52
CA LEU A 208 -18.70 -1.02 -1.72
C LEU A 208 -18.73 -2.27 -2.59
N GLY A 209 -19.77 -3.06 -2.46
CA GLY A 209 -19.93 -4.33 -3.16
C GLY A 209 -21.23 -4.46 -3.90
N ASP A 210 -21.39 -5.60 -4.53
CA ASP A 210 -22.65 -6.02 -5.12
C ASP A 210 -23.75 -6.24 -4.06
N LYS A 211 -24.96 -6.56 -4.53
CA LYS A 211 -26.07 -6.90 -3.62
C LYS A 211 -25.84 -8.21 -2.88
N ASP A 212 -25.14 -9.14 -3.52
CA ASP A 212 -24.80 -10.42 -2.92
C ASP A 212 -23.48 -10.31 -2.16
N LEU A 213 -23.56 -10.50 -0.86
CA LEU A 213 -22.44 -10.45 0.08
C LEU A 213 -21.99 -11.86 0.51
N SER A 214 -22.60 -12.92 -0.04
CA SER A 214 -22.09 -14.27 0.17
C SER A 214 -20.66 -14.36 -0.33
N GLY A 215 -19.83 -15.19 0.32
CA GLY A 215 -18.41 -15.33 -0.05
C GLY A 215 -17.50 -14.18 0.39
N LEU A 216 -17.99 -13.20 1.16
CA LEU A 216 -17.10 -12.25 1.85
C LEU A 216 -16.34 -12.98 2.95
N MET A 217 -15.05 -12.73 3.01
CA MET A 217 -14.13 -13.32 3.99
C MET A 217 -13.15 -12.26 4.47
N LEU A 218 -13.02 -12.13 5.77
CA LEU A 218 -12.01 -11.30 6.41
C LEU A 218 -10.92 -12.17 7.00
N THR A 219 -9.66 -11.84 6.75
CA THR A 219 -8.53 -12.58 7.33
C THR A 219 -8.31 -12.17 8.78
N THR A 220 -8.37 -13.12 9.72
CA THR A 220 -8.25 -12.83 11.17
C THR A 220 -7.08 -13.53 11.84
N LEU A 221 -6.46 -14.53 11.20
CA LEU A 221 -5.37 -15.31 11.80
C LEU A 221 -4.11 -14.44 11.98
N GLU A 222 -3.78 -14.13 13.22
CA GLU A 222 -2.67 -13.24 13.59
C GLU A 222 -1.29 -13.94 13.56
N THR A 223 -1.29 -15.25 13.74
CA THR A 223 -0.06 -16.08 13.75
C THR A 223 0.23 -16.61 12.35
N PRO A 224 1.47 -17.07 12.09
CA PRO A 224 1.75 -17.88 10.91
C PRO A 224 0.85 -19.10 10.85
N MET A 225 0.45 -19.52 9.63
CA MET A 225 -0.34 -20.74 9.44
C MET A 225 0.45 -21.98 9.88
N ILE A 226 1.76 -21.97 9.63
CA ILE A 226 2.69 -23.00 10.09
C ILE A 226 3.96 -22.34 10.62
N GLU A 227 4.40 -22.77 11.78
CA GLU A 227 5.70 -22.41 12.34
C GLU A 227 6.55 -23.65 12.57
N LEU A 228 7.74 -23.70 11.99
CA LEU A 228 8.73 -24.74 12.17
C LEU A 228 9.87 -24.20 13.02
N LYS A 229 10.17 -24.87 14.14
CA LYS A 229 11.28 -24.52 15.04
C LYS A 229 12.20 -25.71 15.21
N ASN A 230 13.50 -25.54 14.94
CA ASN A 230 14.52 -26.58 15.12
C ASN A 230 14.13 -27.92 14.47
N THR A 231 13.53 -27.89 13.30
CA THR A 231 13.04 -29.06 12.58
C THR A 231 13.80 -29.25 11.27
N SER A 232 13.86 -30.48 10.78
CA SER A 232 14.45 -30.84 9.50
C SER A 232 13.66 -31.96 8.82
N ASN A 233 13.87 -32.11 7.50
CA ASN A 233 13.28 -33.19 6.71
C ASN A 233 11.73 -33.20 6.72
N ILE A 234 11.12 -32.00 6.73
CA ILE A 234 9.67 -31.84 6.61
C ILE A 234 9.32 -31.54 5.16
N THR A 235 8.37 -32.26 4.63
CA THR A 235 7.82 -32.07 3.28
C THR A 235 6.34 -31.74 3.40
N PHE A 236 5.90 -30.74 2.65
CA PHE A 236 4.48 -30.43 2.47
C PHE A 236 4.12 -30.76 1.03
N GLU A 237 3.09 -31.58 0.85
CA GLU A 237 2.61 -32.00 -0.48
C GLU A 237 1.12 -31.71 -0.58
N ASP A 238 0.68 -31.24 -1.74
CA ASP A 238 -0.73 -31.04 -2.12
C ASP A 238 -1.52 -30.13 -1.14
N LEU A 239 -0.86 -29.17 -0.50
CA LEU A 239 -1.47 -28.22 0.42
C LEU A 239 -1.61 -26.84 -0.23
N ASN A 240 -2.75 -26.20 0.00
CA ASN A 240 -3.00 -24.83 -0.39
C ASN A 240 -3.03 -23.95 0.86
N PHE A 241 -2.13 -22.98 0.93
CA PHE A 241 -2.09 -21.96 1.98
C PHE A 241 -2.61 -20.64 1.40
N SER A 242 -3.81 -20.25 1.77
CA SER A 242 -4.47 -19.06 1.24
C SER A 242 -5.11 -18.22 2.34
N PHE A 243 -5.38 -16.96 2.03
CA PHE A 243 -6.08 -16.01 2.91
C PHE A 243 -5.36 -15.76 4.24
N GLY A 244 -4.03 -15.75 4.23
CA GLY A 244 -3.25 -15.39 5.41
C GLY A 244 -3.30 -13.87 5.67
N ARG A 245 -3.52 -13.51 6.94
CA ARG A 245 -3.31 -12.15 7.41
C ARG A 245 -1.83 -11.89 7.68
N ASN A 246 -1.14 -12.89 8.19
CA ASN A 246 0.28 -12.88 8.50
C ASN A 246 1.03 -13.86 7.56
N HIS A 247 2.18 -14.38 7.99
CA HIS A 247 2.98 -15.31 7.21
C HIS A 247 2.26 -16.64 6.95
N GLY A 248 2.45 -17.23 5.78
CA GLY A 248 2.00 -18.59 5.51
C GLY A 248 2.81 -19.60 6.31
N ILE A 249 4.13 -19.62 6.10
CA ILE A 249 5.06 -20.54 6.78
C ILE A 249 6.25 -19.75 7.31
N VAL A 250 6.61 -19.97 8.57
CA VAL A 250 7.82 -19.44 9.22
C VAL A 250 8.73 -20.59 9.63
N ILE A 251 9.99 -20.49 9.24
CA ILE A 251 11.01 -21.50 9.56
C ILE A 251 12.11 -20.84 10.37
N ASN A 252 12.23 -21.27 11.62
CA ASN A 252 13.23 -20.80 12.56
C ASN A 252 14.23 -21.93 12.87
N LYS A 253 15.52 -21.60 12.82
CA LYS A 253 16.61 -22.47 13.26
C LYS A 253 16.90 -22.24 14.73
#